data_e4ed7b7ab7d30dccd9844760a7e6acce
#
_entry.id   e4ed7b7ab7d30dccd9844760a7e6acce
#
_cell.length_a   1.000
_cell.length_b   1.000
_cell.length_c   1.000
_cell.angle_alpha   90.00
_cell.angle_beta   90.00
_cell.angle_gamma   90.00
#
_symmetry.space_group_name_H-M   'P 1'
#
loop_
_entity.id
_entity.type
_entity.pdbx_description
1 polymer ?
#
loop_
_entity_poly.entity_id
_entity_poly.type
_entity_poly.pdbx_seq_one_letter_code
_entity_poly.pdbx_strand_id
1 'polypeptide(L)'
;MKHVVVLGALALTLAGCGGDSGSGDGKLTIYSGREEELVAPLIEQFERASGVDAEVRYGDSAELAATIAEEGDNSPADVFFAQDPGSLGAIEEEGLLAQLPEDVLERVEERFRDPDGFWVGTSGRARVIAYNTDELSEDEVPDSVFDLTDPKWKRKLGFPPTNASFQAFVTAMRLSEGEERTREWLEAIEANDPKLYEKNTPVVEAVAAGEILLGLVNHYYLYLVKEESPDAAVANHFPAGDDPGALVSVAGAAILDSSDDEDAAREFVDYLLSEEGQRFYVNEAEEAEYPLIEGVEPKAGLPPLDEIQGPDVELSQFGAELEKTLELLNEVGFTT
;
A
#
# COMPACT_ATOMS: atom_id res chain seq x y z
N MET A 1 -83.62 -11.60 38.25
CA MET A 1 -82.16 -11.80 38.04
C MET A 1 -82.01 -12.05 36.51
N LYS A 2 -81.55 -11.05 35.79
CA LYS A 2 -81.36 -11.13 34.31
C LYS A 2 -79.88 -11.08 34.00
N HIS A 3 -79.37 -12.17 33.44
CA HIS A 3 -77.96 -12.20 32.95
C HIS A 3 -77.90 -11.58 31.54
N VAL A 4 -77.08 -10.55 31.41
CA VAL A 4 -76.73 -9.98 30.09
C VAL A 4 -75.41 -10.61 29.69
N VAL A 5 -75.44 -11.32 28.53
CA VAL A 5 -74.27 -11.86 27.86
C VAL A 5 -73.85 -10.84 26.81
N VAL A 6 -72.66 -10.27 26.97
CA VAL A 6 -72.01 -9.39 25.95
C VAL A 6 -71.10 -10.27 25.10
N LEU A 7 -71.44 -10.43 23.81
CA LEU A 7 -70.51 -10.98 22.79
C LEU A 7 -69.55 -9.88 22.37
N GLY A 8 -68.27 -10.11 22.66
CA GLY A 8 -67.17 -9.30 22.12
C GLY A 8 -66.73 -9.83 20.76
N ALA A 9 -66.83 -9.01 19.75
CA ALA A 9 -66.31 -9.32 18.42
C ALA A 9 -64.78 -9.10 18.39
N LEU A 10 -64.02 -10.18 18.13
CA LEU A 10 -62.59 -10.18 17.94
C LEU A 10 -62.27 -9.80 16.50
N ALA A 11 -61.80 -8.58 16.25
CA ALA A 11 -61.24 -8.16 14.97
C ALA A 11 -59.82 -8.66 14.83
N LEU A 12 -59.56 -9.64 13.95
CA LEU A 12 -58.18 -9.99 13.52
C LEU A 12 -57.69 -8.94 12.56
N THR A 13 -56.72 -8.14 13.01
CA THR A 13 -55.87 -7.34 12.13
C THR A 13 -54.76 -8.26 11.60
N LEU A 14 -54.78 -8.56 10.30
CA LEU A 14 -53.63 -9.12 9.60
C LEU A 14 -52.54 -8.00 9.56
N ALA A 15 -51.51 -8.12 10.41
CA ALA A 15 -50.27 -7.43 10.22
C ALA A 15 -49.54 -8.08 9.04
N GLY A 16 -49.40 -7.36 7.94
CA GLY A 16 -48.53 -7.74 6.85
C GLY A 16 -47.08 -7.73 7.34
N CYS A 17 -46.39 -8.87 7.25
CA CYS A 17 -44.93 -8.89 7.32
C CYS A 17 -44.41 -8.19 6.05
N GLY A 18 -44.05 -6.94 6.18
CA GLY A 18 -43.09 -6.31 5.30
C GLY A 18 -41.77 -7.03 5.56
N GLY A 19 -41.15 -7.57 4.53
CA GLY A 19 -39.81 -8.09 4.61
C GLY A 19 -38.88 -6.94 5.00
N ASP A 20 -38.28 -7.04 6.17
CA ASP A 20 -37.10 -6.25 6.56
C ASP A 20 -35.96 -6.86 5.76
N SER A 21 -35.60 -6.23 4.67
CA SER A 21 -34.28 -6.40 4.04
C SER A 21 -33.31 -5.96 5.11
N GLY A 22 -32.39 -6.84 5.50
CA GLY A 22 -31.40 -6.56 6.54
C GLY A 22 -30.71 -5.22 6.30
N SER A 23 -31.07 -4.23 7.08
CA SER A 23 -30.21 -3.09 7.27
C SER A 23 -29.13 -3.56 8.25
N GLY A 24 -27.91 -3.67 7.78
CA GLY A 24 -26.74 -3.53 8.61
C GLY A 24 -26.92 -2.31 9.51
N ASP A 25 -26.21 -2.17 10.56
CA ASP A 25 -26.34 -1.04 11.51
C ASP A 25 -26.08 0.33 10.88
N GLY A 26 -25.86 0.40 9.55
CA GLY A 26 -25.71 1.60 8.73
C GLY A 26 -24.31 2.22 8.83
N LYS A 27 -23.32 1.44 9.25
CA LYS A 27 -21.93 1.85 9.31
C LYS A 27 -21.05 1.00 8.42
N LEU A 28 -20.18 1.64 7.67
CA LEU A 28 -19.15 0.97 6.87
C LEU A 28 -18.00 0.51 7.77
N THR A 29 -17.73 -0.79 7.83
CA THR A 29 -16.61 -1.33 8.61
C THR A 29 -15.36 -1.47 7.74
N ILE A 30 -14.32 -0.71 8.07
CA ILE A 30 -13.05 -0.69 7.35
C ILE A 30 -11.96 -1.33 8.20
N TYR A 31 -11.33 -2.39 7.70
CA TYR A 31 -10.08 -2.88 8.26
C TYR A 31 -8.93 -2.18 7.56
N SER A 32 -8.22 -1.29 8.28
CA SER A 32 -7.16 -0.46 7.71
C SER A 32 -5.78 -0.90 8.17
N GLY A 33 -4.98 -1.39 7.22
CA GLY A 33 -3.55 -1.61 7.38
C GLY A 33 -2.70 -0.35 7.22
N ARG A 34 -3.36 0.79 6.98
CA ARG A 34 -2.74 2.12 6.92
C ARG A 34 -2.71 2.71 8.33
N GLU A 35 -1.65 3.47 8.63
CA GLU A 35 -1.52 4.14 9.92
C GLU A 35 -2.65 5.16 10.14
N GLU A 36 -3.25 5.17 11.34
CA GLU A 36 -4.38 6.03 11.69
C GLU A 36 -4.07 7.51 11.43
N GLU A 37 -2.89 7.99 11.87
CA GLU A 37 -2.49 9.39 11.71
C GLU A 37 -2.47 9.83 10.23
N LEU A 38 -2.20 8.90 9.32
CA LEU A 38 -2.13 9.20 7.88
C LEU A 38 -3.50 9.21 7.21
N VAL A 39 -4.39 8.27 7.55
CA VAL A 39 -5.62 8.07 6.77
C VAL A 39 -6.91 8.44 7.49
N ALA A 40 -6.90 8.66 8.81
CA ALA A 40 -8.10 9.12 9.50
C ALA A 40 -8.66 10.44 8.90
N PRO A 41 -7.84 11.45 8.55
CA PRO A 41 -8.36 12.66 7.91
C PRO A 41 -9.02 12.39 6.55
N LEU A 42 -8.52 11.42 5.76
CA LEU A 42 -9.11 11.01 4.48
C LEU A 42 -10.48 10.36 4.69
N ILE A 43 -10.57 9.46 5.68
CA ILE A 43 -11.84 8.79 6.03
C ILE A 43 -12.87 9.80 6.55
N GLU A 44 -12.46 10.76 7.38
CA GLU A 44 -13.33 11.86 7.79
C GLU A 44 -13.80 12.76 6.62
N GLN A 45 -12.97 12.94 5.58
CA GLN A 45 -13.38 13.63 4.36
C GLN A 45 -14.43 12.81 3.62
N PHE A 46 -14.24 11.50 3.47
CA PHE A 46 -15.23 10.59 2.90
C PHE A 46 -16.57 10.66 3.65
N GLU A 47 -16.58 10.51 4.98
CA GLU A 47 -17.81 10.60 5.80
C GLU A 47 -18.57 11.91 5.57
N ARG A 48 -17.83 13.02 5.48
CA ARG A 48 -18.44 14.35 5.20
C ARG A 48 -19.01 14.47 3.78
N ALA A 49 -18.37 13.82 2.80
CA ALA A 49 -18.77 13.89 1.40
C ALA A 49 -19.95 12.97 1.09
N SER A 50 -19.94 11.74 1.62
CA SER A 50 -20.94 10.71 1.36
C SER A 50 -22.12 10.75 2.35
N GLY A 51 -21.86 11.09 3.60
CA GLY A 51 -22.80 10.95 4.70
C GLY A 51 -22.86 9.53 5.29
N VAL A 52 -21.96 8.65 4.85
CA VAL A 52 -21.77 7.30 5.40
C VAL A 52 -20.92 7.41 6.66
N ASP A 53 -21.37 6.81 7.77
CA ASP A 53 -20.56 6.67 8.99
C ASP A 53 -19.59 5.47 8.83
N ALA A 54 -18.30 5.67 9.09
CA ALA A 54 -17.29 4.60 9.05
C ALA A 54 -16.85 4.16 10.45
N GLU A 55 -16.69 2.84 10.63
CA GLU A 55 -16.03 2.26 11.80
C GLU A 55 -14.72 1.62 11.35
N VAL A 56 -13.58 2.11 11.87
CA VAL A 56 -12.27 1.70 11.37
C VAL A 56 -11.54 0.87 12.42
N ARG A 57 -11.07 -0.31 12.02
CA ARG A 57 -10.13 -1.11 12.79
C ARG A 57 -8.74 -0.95 12.19
N TYR A 58 -7.86 -0.27 12.90
CA TYR A 58 -6.45 -0.09 12.51
C TYR A 58 -5.59 -1.26 13.00
N GLY A 59 -4.59 -1.66 12.20
CA GLY A 59 -3.65 -2.71 12.53
C GLY A 59 -2.58 -2.88 11.46
N ASP A 60 -1.67 -3.83 11.64
CA ASP A 60 -0.75 -4.24 10.58
C ASP A 60 -1.51 -4.96 9.46
N SER A 61 -1.16 -4.69 8.18
CA SER A 61 -1.87 -5.28 7.04
C SER A 61 -1.86 -6.80 7.06
N ALA A 62 -0.74 -7.43 7.39
CA ALA A 62 -0.63 -8.89 7.43
C ALA A 62 -1.42 -9.47 8.61
N GLU A 63 -1.45 -8.80 9.77
CA GLU A 63 -2.26 -9.21 10.92
C GLU A 63 -3.75 -9.09 10.64
N LEU A 64 -4.17 -8.02 9.96
CA LEU A 64 -5.57 -7.84 9.55
C LEU A 64 -5.97 -8.85 8.47
N ALA A 65 -5.11 -9.12 7.51
CA ALA A 65 -5.33 -10.17 6.51
C ALA A 65 -5.52 -11.54 7.19
N ALA A 66 -4.64 -11.93 8.12
CA ALA A 66 -4.80 -13.16 8.88
C ALA A 66 -6.11 -13.17 9.71
N THR A 67 -6.52 -12.03 10.26
CA THR A 67 -7.79 -11.91 10.98
C THR A 67 -8.98 -12.14 10.04
N ILE A 68 -9.00 -11.51 8.86
CA ILE A 68 -10.05 -11.70 7.85
C ILE A 68 -10.10 -13.17 7.41
N ALA A 69 -8.95 -13.81 7.17
CA ALA A 69 -8.87 -15.22 6.82
C ALA A 69 -9.43 -16.15 7.93
N GLU A 70 -9.20 -15.82 9.20
CA GLU A 70 -9.77 -16.56 10.34
C GLU A 70 -11.29 -16.33 10.50
N GLU A 71 -11.77 -15.12 10.24
CA GLU A 71 -13.19 -14.74 10.29
C GLU A 71 -13.97 -15.35 9.11
N GLY A 72 -13.33 -15.48 7.93
CA GLY A 72 -13.92 -16.04 6.71
C GLY A 72 -15.22 -15.33 6.31
N ASP A 73 -16.24 -16.08 5.90
CA ASP A 73 -17.56 -15.56 5.51
C ASP A 73 -18.30 -14.81 6.65
N ASN A 74 -17.78 -14.79 7.85
CA ASN A 74 -18.35 -14.07 8.98
C ASN A 74 -17.53 -12.82 9.37
N SER A 75 -16.58 -12.41 8.55
CA SER A 75 -15.85 -11.17 8.80
C SER A 75 -16.83 -9.99 8.85
N PRO A 76 -16.74 -9.13 9.86
CA PRO A 76 -17.56 -7.92 9.91
C PRO A 76 -17.01 -6.79 9.03
N ALA A 77 -15.85 -7.00 8.39
CA ALA A 77 -15.27 -6.01 7.53
C ALA A 77 -15.99 -5.95 6.18
N ASP A 78 -16.31 -4.73 5.73
CA ASP A 78 -16.81 -4.45 4.39
C ASP A 78 -15.65 -4.17 3.42
N VAL A 79 -14.64 -3.44 3.90
CA VAL A 79 -13.47 -3.05 3.12
C VAL A 79 -12.19 -3.43 3.83
N PHE A 80 -11.25 -4.01 3.09
CA PHE A 80 -9.86 -4.12 3.51
C PHE A 80 -9.02 -3.06 2.78
N PHE A 81 -8.53 -2.07 3.54
CA PHE A 81 -7.68 -0.98 3.07
C PHE A 81 -6.23 -1.25 3.49
N ALA A 82 -5.47 -1.92 2.64
CA ALA A 82 -4.14 -2.43 2.96
C ALA A 82 -3.01 -1.46 2.62
N GLN A 83 -1.92 -1.55 3.37
CA GLN A 83 -0.67 -0.83 3.11
C GLN A 83 0.10 -1.42 1.93
N ASP A 84 -0.12 -2.68 1.59
CA ASP A 84 0.67 -3.40 0.59
C ASP A 84 -0.19 -4.39 -0.23
N PRO A 85 0.19 -4.65 -1.48
CA PRO A 85 -0.55 -5.54 -2.36
C PRO A 85 -0.41 -7.03 -1.97
N GLY A 86 0.65 -7.40 -1.25
CA GLY A 86 0.84 -8.79 -0.79
C GLY A 86 -0.22 -9.23 0.21
N SER A 87 -0.63 -8.32 1.11
CA SER A 87 -1.72 -8.58 2.05
C SER A 87 -3.08 -8.70 1.35
N LEU A 88 -3.30 -7.93 0.26
CA LEU A 88 -4.52 -8.05 -0.57
C LEU A 88 -4.54 -9.39 -1.31
N GLY A 89 -3.42 -9.75 -1.96
CA GLY A 89 -3.31 -11.04 -2.66
C GLY A 89 -3.49 -12.25 -1.74
N ALA A 90 -3.06 -12.16 -0.48
CA ALA A 90 -3.28 -13.24 0.49
C ALA A 90 -4.77 -13.50 0.77
N ILE A 91 -5.59 -12.46 0.84
CA ILE A 91 -7.04 -12.60 1.04
C ILE A 91 -7.77 -13.00 -0.24
N GLU A 92 -7.25 -12.57 -1.39
CA GLU A 92 -7.71 -13.02 -2.70
C GLU A 92 -7.52 -14.53 -2.88
N GLU A 93 -6.34 -15.08 -2.54
CA GLU A 93 -6.05 -16.51 -2.60
C GLU A 93 -7.01 -17.35 -1.74
N GLU A 94 -7.49 -16.81 -0.62
CA GLU A 94 -8.50 -17.44 0.24
C GLU A 94 -9.93 -17.32 -0.36
N GLY A 95 -10.11 -16.55 -1.43
CA GLY A 95 -11.41 -16.37 -2.11
C GLY A 95 -12.40 -15.54 -1.31
N LEU A 96 -11.95 -14.61 -0.47
CA LEU A 96 -12.77 -13.80 0.44
C LEU A 96 -13.05 -12.38 -0.09
N LEU A 97 -12.62 -12.05 -1.31
CA LEU A 97 -12.81 -10.74 -1.93
C LEU A 97 -13.92 -10.77 -2.99
N ALA A 98 -14.73 -9.73 -3.01
CA ALA A 98 -15.68 -9.47 -4.08
C ALA A 98 -14.95 -8.87 -5.29
N GLN A 99 -15.41 -9.22 -6.50
CA GLN A 99 -14.87 -8.66 -7.73
C GLN A 99 -15.31 -7.19 -7.88
N LEU A 100 -14.35 -6.32 -8.11
CA LEU A 100 -14.61 -4.89 -8.33
C LEU A 100 -15.18 -4.65 -9.73
N PRO A 101 -16.05 -3.66 -9.89
CA PRO A 101 -16.56 -3.26 -11.20
C PRO A 101 -15.46 -2.74 -12.13
N GLU A 102 -15.60 -3.01 -13.43
CA GLU A 102 -14.64 -2.61 -14.45
C GLU A 102 -14.39 -1.08 -14.48
N ASP A 103 -15.43 -0.27 -14.23
CA ASP A 103 -15.34 1.19 -14.17
C ASP A 103 -14.53 1.71 -12.99
N VAL A 104 -14.34 0.93 -11.93
CA VAL A 104 -13.42 1.20 -10.82
C VAL A 104 -11.99 0.84 -11.22
N LEU A 105 -11.82 -0.37 -11.78
CA LEU A 105 -10.51 -0.89 -12.17
C LEU A 105 -9.84 -0.07 -13.28
N GLU A 106 -10.61 0.44 -14.24
CA GLU A 106 -10.10 1.25 -15.36
C GLU A 106 -9.59 2.64 -14.95
N ARG A 107 -9.83 3.08 -13.70
CA ARG A 107 -9.34 4.39 -13.22
C ARG A 107 -7.83 4.40 -12.97
N VAL A 108 -7.22 3.24 -12.78
CA VAL A 108 -5.79 3.10 -12.54
C VAL A 108 -5.13 2.25 -13.63
N GLU A 109 -3.82 2.42 -13.80
CA GLU A 109 -3.06 1.60 -14.74
C GLU A 109 -3.12 0.11 -14.33
N GLU A 110 -3.04 -0.81 -15.32
CA GLU A 110 -3.11 -2.26 -15.11
C GLU A 110 -2.08 -2.78 -14.09
N ARG A 111 -0.89 -2.20 -14.05
CA ARG A 111 0.18 -2.57 -13.10
C ARG A 111 -0.12 -2.23 -11.64
N PHE A 112 -1.17 -1.47 -11.35
CA PHE A 112 -1.56 -1.03 -10.01
C PHE A 112 -2.88 -1.62 -9.55
N ARG A 113 -3.37 -2.65 -10.21
CA ARG A 113 -4.58 -3.36 -9.84
C ARG A 113 -4.38 -4.86 -9.98
N ASP A 114 -5.25 -5.61 -9.34
CA ASP A 114 -5.28 -7.04 -9.51
C ASP A 114 -5.74 -7.41 -10.94
N PRO A 115 -5.03 -8.34 -11.62
CA PRO A 115 -5.41 -8.76 -12.98
C PRO A 115 -6.78 -9.45 -13.05
N ASP A 116 -7.21 -10.11 -11.98
CA ASP A 116 -8.52 -10.76 -11.87
C ASP A 116 -9.61 -9.82 -11.30
N GLY A 117 -9.23 -8.62 -10.87
CA GLY A 117 -10.11 -7.53 -10.51
C GLY A 117 -10.65 -7.57 -9.08
N PHE A 118 -9.96 -8.20 -8.14
CA PHE A 118 -10.41 -8.30 -6.74
C PHE A 118 -9.95 -7.13 -5.87
N TRP A 119 -8.91 -6.39 -6.28
CA TRP A 119 -8.45 -5.21 -5.56
C TRP A 119 -7.90 -4.13 -6.51
N VAL A 120 -7.79 -2.92 -6.01
CA VAL A 120 -7.28 -1.76 -6.74
C VAL A 120 -6.30 -0.96 -5.90
N GLY A 121 -5.21 -0.49 -6.52
CA GLY A 121 -4.28 0.44 -5.89
C GLY A 121 -4.92 1.79 -5.64
N THR A 122 -4.58 2.41 -4.51
CA THR A 122 -5.14 3.71 -4.10
C THR A 122 -4.09 4.81 -4.04
N SER A 123 -2.82 4.47 -3.79
CA SER A 123 -1.69 5.41 -3.81
C SER A 123 -0.39 4.67 -4.10
N GLY A 124 0.56 5.35 -4.76
CA GLY A 124 1.81 4.77 -5.22
C GLY A 124 3.03 5.20 -4.41
N ARG A 125 3.96 4.28 -4.20
CA ARG A 125 5.21 4.49 -3.45
C ARG A 125 6.40 3.99 -4.27
N ALA A 126 7.12 4.93 -4.89
CA ALA A 126 8.27 4.60 -5.74
C ALA A 126 9.51 4.29 -4.91
N ARG A 127 10.25 3.26 -5.30
CA ARG A 127 11.62 3.02 -4.84
C ARG A 127 12.55 4.04 -5.48
N VAL A 128 13.57 4.44 -4.74
CA VAL A 128 14.57 5.41 -5.18
C VAL A 128 15.94 5.08 -4.60
N ILE A 129 16.96 5.68 -5.20
CA ILE A 129 18.29 5.81 -4.62
C ILE A 129 18.38 7.21 -4.01
N ALA A 130 18.23 7.35 -2.68
CA ALA A 130 18.55 8.60 -2.00
C ALA A 130 20.06 8.83 -2.05
N TYR A 131 20.50 10.05 -2.38
CA TYR A 131 21.93 10.37 -2.49
C TYR A 131 22.30 11.68 -1.80
N ASN A 132 23.55 11.76 -1.33
CA ASN A 132 24.08 12.97 -0.70
C ASN A 132 24.44 14.01 -1.77
N THR A 133 23.81 15.18 -1.73
CA THR A 133 23.97 16.25 -2.73
C THR A 133 25.22 17.12 -2.55
N ASP A 134 25.90 17.03 -1.40
CA ASP A 134 27.18 17.72 -1.18
C ASP A 134 28.37 16.92 -1.74
N GLU A 135 28.22 15.59 -1.86
CA GLU A 135 29.29 14.66 -2.26
C GLU A 135 29.10 14.10 -3.68
N LEU A 136 27.87 14.08 -4.20
CA LEU A 136 27.53 13.53 -5.52
C LEU A 136 26.63 14.50 -6.30
N SER A 137 26.93 14.66 -7.58
CA SER A 137 25.97 15.20 -8.54
C SER A 137 25.02 14.10 -9.00
N GLU A 138 23.85 14.45 -9.51
CA GLU A 138 22.83 13.49 -9.95
C GLU A 138 23.35 12.53 -11.03
N ASP A 139 24.19 13.01 -11.97
CA ASP A 139 24.81 12.23 -13.05
C ASP A 139 25.90 11.26 -12.58
N GLU A 140 26.31 11.31 -11.30
CA GLU A 140 27.22 10.34 -10.67
C GLU A 140 26.46 9.21 -9.94
N VAL A 141 25.14 9.38 -9.72
CA VAL A 141 24.29 8.35 -9.10
C VAL A 141 23.98 7.27 -10.14
N PRO A 142 24.03 5.99 -9.77
CA PRO A 142 23.69 4.90 -10.72
C PRO A 142 22.22 4.94 -11.16
N ASP A 143 21.98 4.80 -12.47
CA ASP A 143 20.63 4.65 -13.04
C ASP A 143 20.03 3.25 -12.83
N SER A 144 20.85 2.29 -12.38
CA SER A 144 20.44 0.91 -12.11
C SER A 144 20.92 0.45 -10.73
N VAL A 145 20.07 -0.29 -10.01
CA VAL A 145 20.48 -0.91 -8.74
C VAL A 145 21.58 -1.96 -8.94
N PHE A 146 21.73 -2.53 -10.13
CA PHE A 146 22.80 -3.47 -10.44
C PHE A 146 24.18 -2.81 -10.42
N ASP A 147 24.28 -1.53 -10.76
CA ASP A 147 25.55 -0.78 -10.72
C ASP A 147 26.01 -0.44 -9.28
N LEU A 148 25.13 -0.62 -8.27
CA LEU A 148 25.50 -0.50 -6.85
C LEU A 148 26.44 -1.61 -6.38
N THR A 149 26.59 -2.67 -7.15
CA THR A 149 27.56 -3.75 -6.89
C THR A 149 29.01 -3.35 -7.18
N ASP A 150 29.24 -2.23 -7.90
CA ASP A 150 30.59 -1.72 -8.17
C ASP A 150 31.35 -1.48 -6.85
N PRO A 151 32.59 -1.98 -6.68
CA PRO A 151 33.42 -1.76 -5.50
C PRO A 151 33.68 -0.29 -5.13
N LYS A 152 33.46 0.68 -6.04
CA LYS A 152 33.52 2.12 -5.74
C LYS A 152 32.50 2.52 -4.65
N TRP A 153 31.40 1.74 -4.48
CA TRP A 153 30.36 1.97 -3.50
C TRP A 153 30.58 1.28 -2.15
N LYS A 154 31.72 0.59 -1.99
CA LYS A 154 32.05 -0.11 -0.74
C LYS A 154 31.94 0.82 0.47
N ARG A 155 31.10 0.43 1.46
CA ARG A 155 30.77 1.18 2.68
C ARG A 155 30.13 2.56 2.45
N LYS A 156 29.51 2.75 1.30
CA LYS A 156 28.83 4.00 0.94
C LYS A 156 27.33 3.83 0.73
N LEU A 157 26.83 2.60 0.80
CA LEU A 157 25.44 2.23 0.62
C LEU A 157 24.80 1.85 1.95
N GLY A 158 23.49 2.19 2.11
CA GLY A 158 22.70 1.75 3.26
C GLY A 158 21.25 1.41 2.87
N PHE A 159 20.63 0.51 3.64
CA PHE A 159 19.23 0.13 3.46
C PHE A 159 18.70 -0.62 4.69
N PRO A 160 17.36 -0.74 4.87
CA PRO A 160 16.72 -1.44 5.98
C PRO A 160 16.24 -2.84 5.55
N PRO A 161 17.02 -3.93 5.69
CA PRO A 161 16.68 -5.25 5.13
C PRO A 161 15.46 -5.91 5.77
N THR A 162 15.12 -5.55 7.01
CA THR A 162 13.93 -6.07 7.72
C THR A 162 12.66 -5.27 7.44
N ASN A 163 12.75 -4.15 6.72
CA ASN A 163 11.61 -3.34 6.38
C ASN A 163 10.84 -3.91 5.18
N ALA A 164 9.52 -3.97 5.28
CA ALA A 164 8.65 -4.54 4.25
C ALA A 164 8.87 -3.92 2.86
N SER A 165 9.18 -2.62 2.76
CA SER A 165 9.42 -1.98 1.46
C SER A 165 10.72 -2.44 0.78
N PHE A 166 11.77 -2.80 1.56
CA PHE A 166 12.98 -3.39 1.00
C PHE A 166 12.73 -4.86 0.60
N GLN A 167 11.98 -5.59 1.42
CA GLN A 167 11.59 -6.97 1.10
C GLN A 167 10.75 -7.03 -0.18
N ALA A 168 9.78 -6.13 -0.34
CA ALA A 168 9.00 -5.99 -1.57
C ALA A 168 9.89 -5.70 -2.80
N PHE A 169 10.89 -4.84 -2.66
CA PHE A 169 11.87 -4.57 -3.72
C PHE A 169 12.67 -5.85 -4.10
N VAL A 170 13.14 -6.61 -3.11
CA VAL A 170 13.86 -7.87 -3.38
C VAL A 170 12.91 -8.92 -3.98
N THR A 171 11.66 -8.97 -3.55
CA THR A 171 10.62 -9.82 -4.16
C THR A 171 10.41 -9.45 -5.63
N ALA A 172 10.27 -8.15 -5.94
CA ALA A 172 10.16 -7.68 -7.32
C ALA A 172 11.37 -8.09 -8.17
N MET A 173 12.59 -7.94 -7.64
CA MET A 173 13.82 -8.36 -8.33
C MET A 173 13.83 -9.88 -8.59
N ARG A 174 13.37 -10.69 -7.63
CA ARG A 174 13.27 -12.14 -7.80
C ARG A 174 12.27 -12.52 -8.90
N LEU A 175 11.13 -11.85 -8.96
CA LEU A 175 10.09 -12.10 -9.96
C LEU A 175 10.52 -11.64 -11.36
N SER A 176 11.15 -10.47 -11.50
CA SER A 176 11.55 -9.92 -12.80
C SER A 176 12.86 -10.50 -13.34
N GLU A 177 13.86 -10.71 -12.47
CA GLU A 177 15.22 -11.07 -12.86
C GLU A 177 15.59 -12.54 -12.58
N GLY A 178 14.79 -13.20 -11.74
CA GLY A 178 14.98 -14.56 -11.29
C GLY A 178 15.84 -14.68 -10.04
N GLU A 179 15.69 -15.83 -9.39
CA GLU A 179 16.30 -16.15 -8.08
C GLU A 179 17.84 -16.06 -8.09
N GLU A 180 18.49 -16.62 -9.12
CA GLU A 180 19.95 -16.68 -9.20
C GLU A 180 20.56 -15.29 -9.34
N ARG A 181 20.02 -14.45 -10.23
CA ARG A 181 20.52 -13.09 -10.44
C ARG A 181 20.29 -12.20 -9.23
N THR A 182 19.17 -12.36 -8.54
CA THR A 182 18.88 -11.64 -7.29
C THR A 182 19.86 -12.06 -6.19
N ARG A 183 20.15 -13.34 -6.06
CA ARG A 183 21.13 -13.86 -5.11
C ARG A 183 22.52 -13.29 -5.39
N GLU A 184 22.98 -13.34 -6.63
CA GLU A 184 24.27 -12.77 -7.05
C GLU A 184 24.36 -11.27 -6.73
N TRP A 185 23.27 -10.52 -6.94
CA TRP A 185 23.19 -9.12 -6.60
C TRP A 185 23.32 -8.89 -5.09
N LEU A 186 22.55 -9.62 -4.27
CA LEU A 186 22.60 -9.51 -2.81
C LEU A 186 23.98 -9.85 -2.25
N GLU A 187 24.62 -10.91 -2.73
CA GLU A 187 25.99 -11.31 -2.33
C GLU A 187 27.03 -10.23 -2.71
N ALA A 188 26.90 -9.62 -3.89
CA ALA A 188 27.79 -8.53 -4.32
C ALA A 188 27.57 -7.26 -3.50
N ILE A 189 26.33 -6.96 -3.11
CA ILE A 189 26.02 -5.85 -2.19
C ILE A 189 26.58 -6.14 -0.80
N GLU A 190 26.47 -7.36 -0.28
CA GLU A 190 27.06 -7.77 1.01
C GLU A 190 28.59 -7.58 0.99
N ALA A 191 29.28 -8.00 -0.08
CA ALA A 191 30.71 -7.82 -0.26
C ALA A 191 31.13 -6.34 -0.28
N ASN A 192 30.23 -5.44 -0.60
CA ASN A 192 30.41 -3.99 -0.50
C ASN A 192 30.28 -3.43 0.92
N ASP A 193 30.02 -4.28 1.94
CA ASP A 193 29.97 -3.90 3.36
C ASP A 193 28.98 -2.74 3.59
N PRO A 194 27.67 -2.90 3.23
CA PRO A 194 26.67 -1.85 3.37
C PRO A 194 26.34 -1.59 4.83
N LYS A 195 25.85 -0.39 5.14
CA LYS A 195 25.32 -0.07 6.47
C LYS A 195 23.85 -0.47 6.55
N LEU A 196 23.51 -1.33 7.52
CA LEU A 196 22.14 -1.80 7.72
C LEU A 196 21.43 -0.95 8.77
N TYR A 197 20.16 -0.68 8.53
CA TYR A 197 19.28 0.13 9.38
C TYR A 197 17.98 -0.62 9.69
N GLU A 198 17.26 -0.20 10.73
CA GLU A 198 15.97 -0.79 11.07
C GLU A 198 14.81 -0.21 10.21
N LYS A 199 14.93 1.08 9.82
CA LYS A 199 13.88 1.85 9.12
C LYS A 199 14.48 2.70 8.00
N ASN A 200 13.61 3.19 7.09
CA ASN A 200 14.02 4.03 5.97
C ASN A 200 14.44 5.46 6.40
N THR A 201 13.74 6.10 7.34
CA THR A 201 14.09 7.47 7.79
C THR A 201 15.55 7.59 8.26
N PRO A 202 16.07 6.71 9.14
CA PRO A 202 17.49 6.72 9.51
C PRO A 202 18.46 6.53 8.33
N VAL A 203 18.06 5.86 7.25
CA VAL A 203 18.89 5.76 6.04
C VAL A 203 19.02 7.14 5.37
N VAL A 204 17.88 7.83 5.18
CA VAL A 204 17.86 9.16 4.54
C VAL A 204 18.63 10.19 5.40
N GLU A 205 18.47 10.14 6.73
CA GLU A 205 19.23 10.97 7.66
C GLU A 205 20.74 10.73 7.56
N ALA A 206 21.17 9.46 7.48
CA ALA A 206 22.57 9.08 7.32
C ALA A 206 23.14 9.52 5.97
N VAL A 207 22.34 9.48 4.90
CA VAL A 207 22.71 10.05 3.60
C VAL A 207 22.87 11.56 3.72
N ALA A 208 21.91 12.28 4.32
CA ALA A 208 21.96 13.72 4.51
C ALA A 208 23.17 14.16 5.35
N ALA A 209 23.55 13.35 6.35
CA ALA A 209 24.72 13.60 7.21
C ALA A 209 26.07 13.23 6.55
N GLY A 210 26.08 12.62 5.37
CA GLY A 210 27.29 12.14 4.69
C GLY A 210 27.93 10.91 5.36
N GLU A 211 27.22 10.20 6.24
CA GLU A 211 27.70 8.93 6.81
C GLU A 211 27.77 7.82 5.75
N ILE A 212 26.82 7.82 4.82
CA ILE A 212 26.77 7.03 3.61
C ILE A 212 26.45 7.96 2.44
N LEU A 213 26.72 7.54 1.21
CA LEU A 213 26.48 8.38 0.05
C LEU A 213 25.18 8.03 -0.66
N LEU A 214 24.72 6.79 -0.55
CA LEU A 214 23.56 6.24 -1.23
C LEU A 214 22.67 5.46 -0.26
N GLY A 215 21.36 5.56 -0.42
CA GLY A 215 20.37 4.83 0.36
C GLY A 215 19.28 4.22 -0.52
N LEU A 216 18.96 2.93 -0.33
CA LEU A 216 17.82 2.29 -1.00
C LEU A 216 16.57 2.44 -0.13
N VAL A 217 15.67 3.36 -0.50
CA VAL A 217 14.50 3.74 0.28
C VAL A 217 13.29 3.99 -0.62
N ASN A 218 12.12 4.33 -0.05
CA ASN A 218 11.01 4.90 -0.79
C ASN A 218 11.13 6.42 -0.87
N HIS A 219 10.59 7.00 -1.94
CA HIS A 219 10.77 8.41 -2.30
C HIS A 219 10.29 9.41 -1.23
N TYR A 220 9.22 9.10 -0.51
CA TYR A 220 8.56 10.03 0.41
C TYR A 220 9.35 10.30 1.70
N TYR A 221 10.26 9.42 2.10
CA TYR A 221 11.12 9.66 3.27
C TYR A 221 12.01 10.90 3.14
N LEU A 222 12.30 11.31 1.92
CA LEU A 222 12.96 12.59 1.64
C LEU A 222 12.16 13.78 2.18
N TYR A 223 10.82 13.76 2.00
CA TYR A 223 9.96 14.85 2.42
C TYR A 223 9.87 14.92 3.93
N LEU A 224 9.76 13.79 4.62
CA LEU A 224 9.77 13.72 6.09
C LEU A 224 11.07 14.32 6.67
N VAL A 225 12.23 13.95 6.12
CA VAL A 225 13.53 14.49 6.57
C VAL A 225 13.65 15.99 6.26
N LYS A 226 13.16 16.43 5.10
CA LYS A 226 13.21 17.87 4.73
C LYS A 226 12.21 18.74 5.46
N GLU A 227 11.13 18.18 6.00
CA GLU A 227 10.22 18.91 6.88
C GLU A 227 10.92 19.30 8.19
N GLU A 228 11.68 18.37 8.78
CA GLU A 228 12.47 18.62 9.98
C GLU A 228 13.76 19.44 9.69
N SER A 229 14.37 19.20 8.54
CA SER A 229 15.64 19.79 8.12
C SER A 229 15.59 20.25 6.66
N PRO A 230 15.03 21.44 6.35
CA PRO A 230 14.80 21.90 4.97
C PRO A 230 16.07 21.97 4.09
N ASP A 231 17.23 22.21 4.71
CA ASP A 231 18.54 22.32 4.04
C ASP A 231 19.31 21.00 4.03
N ALA A 232 18.67 19.85 4.37
CA ALA A 232 19.32 18.55 4.36
C ALA A 232 19.94 18.24 2.99
N ALA A 233 21.20 17.84 2.97
CA ALA A 233 21.99 17.57 1.76
C ALA A 233 21.63 16.19 1.16
N VAL A 234 20.37 15.99 0.79
CA VAL A 234 19.85 14.73 0.24
C VAL A 234 18.83 14.99 -0.85
N ALA A 235 18.85 14.14 -1.89
CA ALA A 235 17.84 14.11 -2.95
C ALA A 235 17.56 12.66 -3.37
N ASN A 236 16.46 12.46 -4.09
CA ASN A 236 16.08 11.18 -4.67
C ASN A 236 16.56 11.12 -6.13
N HIS A 237 17.10 9.98 -6.52
CA HIS A 237 17.33 9.58 -7.90
C HIS A 237 16.39 8.40 -8.21
N PHE A 238 15.66 8.49 -9.32
CA PHE A 238 14.75 7.45 -9.78
C PHE A 238 15.47 6.58 -10.81
N PRO A 239 15.71 5.28 -10.52
CA PRO A 239 16.32 4.38 -11.49
C PRO A 239 15.55 4.33 -12.80
N ALA A 240 16.24 4.08 -13.90
CA ALA A 240 15.67 4.20 -15.24
C ALA A 240 15.03 2.90 -15.75
N GLY A 241 14.01 3.02 -16.58
CA GLY A 241 13.41 1.91 -17.33
C GLY A 241 12.73 0.88 -16.45
N ASP A 242 12.94 -0.39 -16.79
CA ASP A 242 12.40 -1.58 -16.13
C ASP A 242 13.25 -2.10 -14.95
N ASP A 243 14.18 -1.27 -14.46
CA ASP A 243 15.04 -1.61 -13.32
C ASP A 243 14.22 -1.94 -12.07
N PRO A 244 14.52 -3.03 -11.33
CA PRO A 244 13.83 -3.35 -10.08
C PRO A 244 13.87 -2.21 -9.04
N GLY A 245 14.88 -1.35 -9.10
CA GLY A 245 15.00 -0.16 -8.26
C GLY A 245 14.00 0.94 -8.58
N ALA A 246 13.29 0.86 -9.70
CA ALA A 246 12.20 1.76 -10.07
C ALA A 246 10.82 1.20 -9.69
N LEU A 247 10.75 0.15 -8.85
CA LEU A 247 9.49 -0.41 -8.38
C LEU A 247 8.57 0.66 -7.80
N VAL A 248 7.34 0.71 -8.28
CA VAL A 248 6.25 1.42 -7.64
C VAL A 248 5.33 0.39 -6.99
N SER A 249 5.38 0.29 -5.66
CA SER A 249 4.42 -0.49 -4.88
C SER A 249 3.21 0.38 -4.55
N VAL A 250 2.08 -0.24 -4.22
CA VAL A 250 0.84 0.50 -3.92
C VAL A 250 0.30 0.14 -2.53
N ALA A 251 -0.41 1.08 -1.91
CA ALA A 251 -1.49 0.75 -1.01
C ALA A 251 -2.72 0.45 -1.84
N GLY A 252 -3.63 -0.35 -1.35
CA GLY A 252 -4.80 -0.73 -2.13
C GLY A 252 -6.02 -1.03 -1.28
N ALA A 253 -7.17 -1.12 -1.93
CA ALA A 253 -8.44 -1.41 -1.29
C ALA A 253 -9.15 -2.57 -2.01
N ALA A 254 -9.81 -3.41 -1.23
CA ALA A 254 -10.67 -4.50 -1.68
C ALA A 254 -11.98 -4.50 -0.90
N ILE A 255 -13.04 -4.99 -1.51
CA ILE A 255 -14.34 -5.20 -0.87
C ILE A 255 -14.42 -6.69 -0.48
N LEU A 256 -14.85 -6.99 0.74
CA LEU A 256 -15.05 -8.37 1.19
C LEU A 256 -16.32 -8.97 0.56
N ASP A 257 -16.27 -10.25 0.15
CA ASP A 257 -17.45 -10.97 -0.36
C ASP A 257 -18.53 -11.14 0.73
N SER A 258 -18.12 -11.07 2.01
CA SER A 258 -19.00 -11.09 3.18
C SER A 258 -19.64 -9.73 3.52
N SER A 259 -19.32 -8.65 2.79
CA SER A 259 -19.86 -7.32 3.07
C SER A 259 -21.37 -7.31 3.06
N ASP A 260 -21.99 -6.73 4.10
CA ASP A 260 -23.44 -6.54 4.17
C ASP A 260 -23.90 -5.13 3.71
N ASP A 261 -22.93 -4.23 3.35
CA ASP A 261 -23.16 -2.92 2.77
C ASP A 261 -22.25 -2.66 1.54
N GLU A 262 -22.44 -3.48 0.49
CA GLU A 262 -21.67 -3.38 -0.76
C GLU A 262 -21.74 -1.98 -1.40
N ASP A 263 -22.89 -1.28 -1.28
CA ASP A 263 -23.06 0.06 -1.84
C ASP A 263 -22.16 1.08 -1.13
N ALA A 264 -22.09 1.06 0.20
CA ALA A 264 -21.20 1.93 0.98
C ALA A 264 -19.71 1.57 0.81
N ALA A 265 -19.41 0.25 0.76
CA ALA A 265 -18.04 -0.23 0.48
C ALA A 265 -17.54 0.27 -0.89
N ARG A 266 -18.39 0.17 -1.91
CA ARG A 266 -18.08 0.69 -3.24
C ARG A 266 -17.92 2.22 -3.22
N GLU A 267 -18.80 2.96 -2.55
CA GLU A 267 -18.73 4.42 -2.44
C GLU A 267 -17.40 4.85 -1.79
N PHE A 268 -16.90 4.09 -0.82
CA PHE A 268 -15.58 4.34 -0.23
C PHE A 268 -14.44 4.11 -1.22
N VAL A 269 -14.42 2.99 -1.95
CA VAL A 269 -13.40 2.72 -2.98
C VAL A 269 -13.47 3.76 -4.09
N ASP A 270 -14.68 4.14 -4.53
CA ASP A 270 -14.90 5.22 -5.50
C ASP A 270 -14.35 6.56 -5.02
N TYR A 271 -14.50 6.87 -3.73
CA TYR A 271 -13.96 8.08 -3.11
C TYR A 271 -12.43 8.07 -3.07
N LEU A 272 -11.81 6.95 -2.68
CA LEU A 272 -10.34 6.80 -2.69
C LEU A 272 -9.75 7.06 -4.09
N LEU A 273 -10.47 6.71 -5.15
CA LEU A 273 -10.10 6.93 -6.55
C LEU A 273 -10.74 8.18 -7.17
N SER A 274 -11.34 9.05 -6.38
CA SER A 274 -11.81 10.36 -6.84
C SER A 274 -10.66 11.37 -6.92
N GLU A 275 -10.87 12.48 -7.66
CA GLU A 275 -9.88 13.57 -7.67
C GLU A 275 -9.63 14.14 -6.27
N GLU A 276 -10.65 14.19 -5.40
CA GLU A 276 -10.55 14.69 -4.02
C GLU A 276 -9.71 13.73 -3.17
N GLY A 277 -10.01 12.42 -3.18
CA GLY A 277 -9.26 11.40 -2.47
C GLY A 277 -7.80 11.31 -2.92
N GLN A 278 -7.55 11.39 -4.23
CA GLN A 278 -6.19 11.34 -4.77
C GLN A 278 -5.37 12.60 -4.47
N ARG A 279 -6.02 13.78 -4.45
CA ARG A 279 -5.37 15.04 -4.03
C ARG A 279 -4.97 15.04 -2.55
N PHE A 280 -5.64 14.25 -1.72
CA PHE A 280 -5.26 14.08 -0.32
C PHE A 280 -3.84 13.53 -0.21
N TYR A 281 -3.50 12.47 -0.95
CA TYR A 281 -2.15 11.88 -0.92
C TYR A 281 -1.06 12.85 -1.37
N VAL A 282 -1.39 13.76 -2.28
CA VAL A 282 -0.43 14.76 -2.81
C VAL A 282 -0.19 15.92 -1.85
N ASN A 283 -1.27 16.43 -1.21
CA ASN A 283 -1.25 17.73 -0.55
C ASN A 283 -1.32 17.65 0.98
N GLU A 284 -2.03 16.67 1.51
CA GLU A 284 -2.37 16.59 2.93
C GLU A 284 -1.64 15.44 3.64
N ALA A 285 -1.34 14.35 2.93
CA ALA A 285 -0.53 13.29 3.49
C ALA A 285 0.94 13.72 3.61
N GLU A 286 1.52 13.55 4.79
CA GLU A 286 2.94 13.86 5.05
C GLU A 286 3.88 13.09 4.11
N GLU A 287 3.47 11.90 3.69
CA GLU A 287 4.26 10.98 2.87
C GLU A 287 4.34 11.35 1.38
N ALA A 288 3.54 12.31 0.89
CA ALA A 288 3.59 12.73 -0.53
C ALA A 288 3.56 11.54 -1.51
N GLU A 289 2.67 10.59 -1.30
CA GLU A 289 2.51 9.43 -2.18
C GLU A 289 2.02 9.83 -3.58
N TYR A 290 2.28 8.98 -4.57
CA TYR A 290 1.81 9.21 -5.93
C TYR A 290 0.31 8.99 -6.06
N PRO A 291 -0.41 9.92 -6.71
CA PRO A 291 -1.78 9.67 -7.15
C PRO A 291 -1.75 8.62 -8.30
N LEU A 292 -2.76 7.74 -8.35
CA LEU A 292 -2.81 6.66 -9.35
C LEU A 292 -3.84 6.91 -10.47
N ILE A 293 -4.65 7.97 -10.38
CA ILE A 293 -5.62 8.32 -11.42
C ILE A 293 -5.09 9.39 -12.36
N GLU A 294 -5.58 9.39 -13.59
CA GLU A 294 -5.28 10.46 -14.55
C GLU A 294 -5.78 11.84 -14.06
N GLY A 295 -5.04 12.89 -14.37
CA GLY A 295 -5.44 14.29 -14.12
C GLY A 295 -5.10 14.82 -12.73
N VAL A 296 -4.52 14.03 -11.85
CA VAL A 296 -3.96 14.49 -10.57
C VAL A 296 -2.43 14.42 -10.66
N GLU A 297 -1.80 15.59 -10.66
CA GLU A 297 -0.33 15.70 -10.71
C GLU A 297 0.29 15.31 -9.37
N PRO A 298 1.44 14.65 -9.35
CA PRO A 298 2.17 14.32 -8.13
C PRO A 298 2.67 15.59 -7.42
N LYS A 299 3.16 15.45 -6.19
CA LYS A 299 3.77 16.56 -5.45
C LYS A 299 4.92 17.19 -6.23
N ALA A 300 4.99 18.52 -6.19
CA ALA A 300 6.02 19.27 -6.90
C ALA A 300 7.43 18.76 -6.60
N GLY A 301 8.21 18.48 -7.63
CA GLY A 301 9.55 17.92 -7.54
C GLY A 301 9.63 16.40 -7.70
N LEU A 302 8.49 15.70 -7.78
CA LEU A 302 8.44 14.31 -8.22
C LEU A 302 8.30 14.24 -9.75
N PRO A 303 8.93 13.28 -10.43
CA PRO A 303 8.65 13.02 -11.84
C PRO A 303 7.19 12.55 -12.02
N PRO A 304 6.57 12.74 -13.17
CA PRO A 304 5.30 12.11 -13.50
C PRO A 304 5.36 10.58 -13.34
N LEU A 305 4.27 9.97 -12.88
CA LEU A 305 4.24 8.53 -12.61
C LEU A 305 4.47 7.66 -13.87
N ASP A 306 4.03 8.14 -15.03
CA ASP A 306 4.21 7.49 -16.32
C ASP A 306 5.68 7.52 -16.83
N GLU A 307 6.54 8.36 -16.24
CA GLU A 307 7.99 8.34 -16.47
C GLU A 307 8.70 7.27 -15.63
N ILE A 308 8.06 6.74 -14.58
CA ILE A 308 8.58 5.66 -13.74
C ILE A 308 8.03 4.32 -14.26
N GLN A 309 8.82 3.61 -15.04
CA GLN A 309 8.36 2.36 -15.65
C GLN A 309 8.35 1.21 -14.64
N GLY A 310 9.49 0.93 -14.00
CA GLY A 310 9.64 -0.16 -13.04
C GLY A 310 9.58 -1.56 -13.67
N PRO A 311 9.82 -2.61 -12.88
CA PRO A 311 9.79 -3.99 -13.36
C PRO A 311 8.36 -4.42 -13.69
N ASP A 312 8.22 -5.27 -14.72
CA ASP A 312 6.95 -5.91 -15.09
C ASP A 312 6.70 -7.11 -14.15
N VAL A 313 5.98 -6.86 -13.07
CA VAL A 313 5.66 -7.85 -12.03
C VAL A 313 4.22 -7.70 -11.54
N GLU A 314 3.56 -8.80 -11.27
CA GLU A 314 2.25 -8.80 -10.62
C GLU A 314 2.40 -8.56 -9.12
N LEU A 315 1.88 -7.46 -8.62
CA LEU A 315 2.00 -7.06 -7.22
C LEU A 315 1.24 -8.01 -6.26
N SER A 316 0.16 -8.64 -6.70
CA SER A 316 -0.60 -9.65 -5.93
C SER A 316 0.26 -10.84 -5.49
N GLN A 317 1.28 -11.22 -6.27
CA GLN A 317 2.17 -12.33 -5.95
C GLN A 317 3.14 -12.05 -4.78
N PHE A 318 3.26 -10.79 -4.33
CA PHE A 318 4.26 -10.41 -3.33
C PHE A 318 4.05 -11.11 -1.99
N GLY A 319 2.80 -11.35 -1.59
CA GLY A 319 2.47 -12.09 -0.36
C GLY A 319 2.97 -13.53 -0.40
N ALA A 320 2.61 -14.26 -1.44
CA ALA A 320 3.01 -15.66 -1.64
C ALA A 320 4.54 -15.87 -1.79
N GLU A 321 5.22 -14.86 -2.31
CA GLU A 321 6.68 -14.89 -2.52
C GLU A 321 7.51 -14.34 -1.36
N LEU A 322 6.87 -13.77 -0.32
CA LEU A 322 7.57 -13.14 0.80
C LEU A 322 8.46 -14.12 1.57
N GLU A 323 7.97 -15.32 1.88
CA GLU A 323 8.74 -16.33 2.64
C GLU A 323 10.08 -16.63 1.96
N LYS A 324 10.06 -16.87 0.66
CA LYS A 324 11.30 -17.13 -0.13
C LYS A 324 12.24 -15.93 -0.14
N THR A 325 11.69 -14.71 -0.15
CA THR A 325 12.50 -13.49 -0.05
C THR A 325 13.21 -13.41 1.30
N LEU A 326 12.48 -13.69 2.39
CA LEU A 326 13.05 -13.69 3.74
C LEU A 326 14.13 -14.77 3.92
N GLU A 327 13.91 -15.96 3.37
CA GLU A 327 14.91 -17.03 3.35
C GLU A 327 16.17 -16.58 2.62
N LEU A 328 16.03 -15.98 1.44
CA LEU A 328 17.17 -15.50 0.65
C LEU A 328 17.95 -14.40 1.38
N LEU A 329 17.27 -13.42 1.98
CA LEU A 329 17.90 -12.35 2.78
C LEU A 329 18.65 -12.91 3.99
N ASN A 330 18.10 -13.93 4.64
CA ASN A 330 18.76 -14.63 5.76
C ASN A 330 19.99 -15.42 5.29
N GLU A 331 19.90 -16.14 4.19
CA GLU A 331 21.01 -16.92 3.64
C GLU A 331 22.22 -16.04 3.25
N VAL A 332 21.98 -14.85 2.73
CA VAL A 332 23.02 -13.86 2.40
C VAL A 332 23.53 -13.11 3.65
N GLY A 333 22.82 -13.18 4.78
CA GLY A 333 23.25 -12.60 6.06
C GLY A 333 22.74 -11.18 6.34
N PHE A 334 21.73 -10.71 5.63
CA PHE A 334 21.11 -9.42 5.89
C PHE A 334 20.05 -9.44 7.00
N THR A 335 19.50 -10.61 7.30
CA THR A 335 18.55 -10.84 8.40
C THR A 335 19.00 -12.04 9.25
N THR A 336 18.41 -12.23 10.45
CA THR A 336 18.74 -13.30 11.39
C THR A 336 17.53 -14.22 11.62
#